data_88a86cd4673182dc6232593a0503d7d3
#
_entry.id   88a86cd4673182dc6232593a0503d7d3
#
_cell.length_a   1.000
_cell.length_b   1.000
_cell.length_c   1.000
_cell.angle_alpha   90.00
_cell.angle_beta   90.00
_cell.angle_gamma   90.00
#
_symmetry.space_group_name_H-M   'P 1'
#
loop_
_entity.id
_entity.type
_entity.pdbx_description
1 polymer ?
#
loop_
_entity_poly.entity_id
_entity_poly.type
_entity_poly.pdbx_seq_one_letter_code
_entity_poly.pdbx_strand_id
1 'polypeptide(L)'
;ISIDLQRLCFNAGATSIKDKVVKIETDSQKLELEKFHSINYDLLSINTGSISNIKKINIKNSSKYFFVKPISTLVKKLRQIDQIIKNTKSRIAIIGGGVASYELAFSLIRRYEEPLEITIFGKKILQERNLNQQTKNKLRAIAKKLGIKEYPGEVVSISETYLTLKNGEKIDCNFFLLSTGANIEKWLLESNLNKDESGFITVNNSLLSTNQKNIFVTGDACSIENNFRAKSGVMAVRQGEVLKENIFLKLTGKKLIKYRP
;
A
#
# COMPACT_ATOMS: atom_id res chain seq x y z
N ILE A 1 -13.26 -2.56 8.57
CA ILE A 1 -14.49 -2.84 7.77
C ILE A 1 -14.02 -3.54 6.50
N SER A 2 -14.59 -4.71 6.22
CA SER A 2 -14.35 -5.48 4.99
C SER A 2 -15.65 -5.51 4.20
N ILE A 3 -15.57 -5.22 2.90
CA ILE A 3 -16.70 -5.33 1.97
C ILE A 3 -16.66 -6.72 1.36
N ASP A 4 -17.77 -7.44 1.42
CA ASP A 4 -17.94 -8.72 0.73
C ASP A 4 -18.18 -8.48 -0.75
N LEU A 5 -17.10 -8.58 -1.53
CA LEU A 5 -17.15 -8.34 -2.98
C LEU A 5 -17.96 -9.39 -3.72
N GLN A 6 -18.03 -10.65 -3.28
CA GLN A 6 -18.81 -11.69 -3.92
C GLN A 6 -20.30 -11.37 -3.85
N ARG A 7 -20.77 -10.99 -2.64
CA ARG A 7 -22.15 -10.58 -2.44
C ARG A 7 -22.49 -9.31 -3.24
N LEU A 8 -21.56 -8.36 -3.30
CA LEU A 8 -21.75 -7.12 -4.06
C LEU A 8 -21.87 -7.41 -5.56
N CYS A 9 -20.98 -8.24 -6.11
CA CYS A 9 -21.04 -8.67 -7.51
C CYS A 9 -22.34 -9.41 -7.81
N PHE A 10 -22.74 -10.34 -6.97
CA PHE A 10 -24.00 -11.07 -7.13
C PHE A 10 -25.21 -10.12 -7.23
N ASN A 11 -25.30 -9.16 -6.31
CA ASN A 11 -26.38 -8.17 -6.31
C ASN A 11 -26.36 -7.24 -7.53
N ALA A 12 -25.20 -7.03 -8.12
CA ALA A 12 -25.00 -6.19 -9.31
C ALA A 12 -25.13 -6.98 -10.64
N GLY A 13 -25.41 -8.29 -10.61
CA GLY A 13 -25.42 -9.16 -11.79
C GLY A 13 -24.04 -9.31 -12.44
N ALA A 14 -22.96 -9.10 -11.66
CA ALA A 14 -21.58 -9.20 -12.13
C ALA A 14 -20.93 -10.53 -11.71
N THR A 15 -20.08 -11.07 -12.57
CA THR A 15 -19.31 -12.28 -12.28
C THR A 15 -18.11 -11.95 -11.42
N SER A 16 -17.97 -12.65 -10.29
CA SER A 16 -16.80 -12.57 -9.42
C SER A 16 -15.85 -13.74 -9.67
N ILE A 17 -14.62 -13.45 -10.10
CA ILE A 17 -13.58 -14.46 -10.33
C ILE A 17 -12.51 -14.29 -9.26
N LYS A 18 -12.36 -15.30 -8.40
CA LYS A 18 -11.35 -15.31 -7.34
C LYS A 18 -10.04 -15.89 -7.85
N ASP A 19 -9.27 -15.06 -8.54
CA ASP A 19 -7.97 -15.41 -9.08
C ASP A 19 -6.99 -14.24 -9.03
N LYS A 20 -5.76 -14.47 -9.46
CA LYS A 20 -4.71 -13.48 -9.52
C LYS A 20 -4.34 -13.19 -10.96
N VAL A 21 -4.28 -11.91 -11.32
CA VAL A 21 -3.74 -11.47 -12.61
C VAL A 21 -2.22 -11.62 -12.57
N VAL A 22 -1.65 -12.28 -13.57
CA VAL A 22 -0.21 -12.50 -13.70
C VAL A 22 0.41 -11.73 -14.85
N LYS A 23 -0.38 -11.34 -15.85
CA LYS A 23 0.05 -10.53 -17.01
C LYS A 23 -1.10 -9.76 -17.61
N ILE A 24 -0.78 -8.62 -18.21
CA ILE A 24 -1.70 -7.86 -19.07
C ILE A 24 -1.07 -7.72 -20.45
N GLU A 25 -1.84 -8.02 -21.46
CA GLU A 25 -1.53 -7.76 -22.86
C GLU A 25 -2.44 -6.64 -23.36
N THR A 26 -1.90 -5.43 -23.42
CA THR A 26 -2.68 -4.23 -23.73
C THR A 26 -3.17 -4.20 -25.18
N ASP A 27 -2.39 -4.73 -26.11
CA ASP A 27 -2.69 -4.68 -27.54
C ASP A 27 -3.77 -5.69 -27.95
N SER A 28 -3.74 -6.89 -27.35
CA SER A 28 -4.76 -7.92 -27.51
C SER A 28 -5.91 -7.81 -26.52
N GLN A 29 -5.90 -6.81 -25.64
CA GLN A 29 -6.91 -6.56 -24.60
C GLN A 29 -7.22 -7.80 -23.75
N LYS A 30 -6.16 -8.44 -23.23
CA LYS A 30 -6.22 -9.73 -22.55
C LYS A 30 -5.53 -9.67 -21.19
N LEU A 31 -6.16 -10.32 -20.20
CA LEU A 31 -5.56 -10.59 -18.89
C LEU A 31 -5.25 -12.07 -18.77
N GLU A 32 -4.02 -12.41 -18.41
CA GLU A 32 -3.65 -13.77 -18.01
C GLU A 32 -3.84 -13.92 -16.50
N LEU A 33 -4.44 -15.05 -16.11
CA LEU A 33 -4.74 -15.37 -14.71
C LEU A 33 -3.88 -16.54 -14.23
N GLU A 34 -3.69 -16.64 -12.92
CA GLU A 34 -2.83 -17.68 -12.32
C GLU A 34 -3.45 -19.08 -12.47
N LYS A 35 -4.78 -19.21 -12.31
CA LYS A 35 -5.51 -20.50 -12.34
C LYS A 35 -6.38 -20.66 -13.56
N PHE A 36 -7.04 -19.58 -14.00
CA PHE A 36 -7.81 -19.52 -15.23
C PHE A 36 -6.90 -19.07 -16.36
N HIS A 37 -7.15 -19.53 -17.60
CA HIS A 37 -6.24 -19.23 -18.71
C HIS A 37 -6.17 -17.73 -19.02
N SER A 38 -7.26 -17.09 -19.36
CA SER A 38 -7.27 -15.66 -19.68
C SER A 38 -8.68 -15.10 -19.78
N ILE A 39 -8.77 -13.76 -19.70
CA ILE A 39 -10.01 -13.00 -19.88
C ILE A 39 -9.73 -11.86 -20.86
N ASN A 40 -10.57 -11.73 -21.88
CA ASN A 40 -10.57 -10.57 -22.77
C ASN A 40 -11.39 -9.44 -22.14
N TYR A 41 -11.06 -8.19 -22.48
CA TYR A 41 -11.80 -7.01 -22.01
C TYR A 41 -11.95 -5.97 -23.12
N ASP A 42 -13.09 -5.32 -23.19
CA ASP A 42 -13.31 -4.13 -24.00
C ASP A 42 -12.87 -2.87 -23.23
N LEU A 43 -13.16 -2.84 -21.94
CA LEU A 43 -12.81 -1.78 -21.00
C LEU A 43 -12.28 -2.41 -19.71
N LEU A 44 -11.12 -1.93 -19.25
CA LEU A 44 -10.49 -2.42 -18.04
C LEU A 44 -10.40 -1.33 -16.98
N SER A 45 -10.74 -1.68 -15.75
CA SER A 45 -10.50 -0.86 -14.58
C SER A 45 -9.55 -1.55 -13.61
N ILE A 46 -8.40 -0.94 -13.33
CA ILE A 46 -7.37 -1.47 -12.45
C ILE A 46 -7.41 -0.72 -11.11
N ASN A 47 -7.71 -1.45 -10.04
CA ASN A 47 -7.72 -0.93 -8.67
C ASN A 47 -7.10 -1.93 -7.69
N THR A 48 -5.97 -2.50 -8.06
CA THR A 48 -5.26 -3.53 -7.28
C THR A 48 -4.47 -2.97 -6.10
N GLY A 49 -4.43 -1.63 -5.98
CA GLY A 49 -3.73 -0.97 -4.90
C GLY A 49 -2.20 -1.04 -5.04
N SER A 50 -1.51 -1.10 -3.91
CA SER A 50 -0.05 -1.16 -3.85
C SER A 50 0.43 -2.23 -2.89
N ILE A 51 1.64 -2.72 -3.13
CA ILE A 51 2.37 -3.66 -2.27
C ILE A 51 3.51 -2.94 -1.53
N SER A 52 4.03 -3.54 -0.46
CA SER A 52 5.18 -3.00 0.26
C SER A 52 6.47 -3.12 -0.58
N ASN A 53 7.26 -2.06 -0.61
CA ASN A 53 8.54 -2.06 -1.31
C ASN A 53 9.66 -2.59 -0.40
N ILE A 54 10.20 -3.78 -0.71
CA ILE A 54 11.24 -4.45 0.07
C ILE A 54 12.57 -4.59 -0.66
N LYS A 55 12.70 -4.03 -1.87
CA LYS A 55 13.86 -4.29 -2.76
C LYS A 55 15.24 -3.99 -2.13
N LYS A 56 15.30 -3.30 -0.99
CA LYS A 56 16.55 -2.87 -0.33
C LYS A 56 16.81 -3.52 1.02
N ILE A 57 15.97 -4.43 1.48
CA ILE A 57 16.10 -5.06 2.81
C ILE A 57 16.35 -6.55 2.63
N ASN A 58 17.49 -7.03 3.11
CA ASN A 58 17.79 -8.47 3.15
C ASN A 58 17.09 -9.10 4.36
N ILE A 59 16.07 -9.91 4.11
CA ILE A 59 15.31 -10.60 5.16
C ILE A 59 15.82 -12.03 5.25
N LYS A 60 16.53 -12.33 6.35
CA LYS A 60 17.01 -13.67 6.66
C LYS A 60 15.92 -14.43 7.40
N ASN A 61 15.40 -15.46 6.78
CA ASN A 61 14.49 -16.51 7.28
C ASN A 61 13.84 -16.21 8.65
N SER A 62 12.95 -15.23 8.69
CA SER A 62 12.29 -14.81 9.92
C SER A 62 10.78 -14.95 9.79
N SER A 63 10.14 -15.59 10.75
CA SER A 63 8.67 -15.64 10.88
C SER A 63 8.10 -14.37 11.54
N LYS A 64 8.95 -13.49 12.05
CA LYS A 64 8.60 -12.34 12.89
C LYS A 64 8.51 -11.01 12.15
N TYR A 65 8.57 -11.02 10.81
CA TYR A 65 8.33 -9.82 10.01
C TYR A 65 6.95 -9.86 9.33
N PHE A 66 6.35 -8.69 9.20
CA PHE A 66 5.02 -8.53 8.65
C PHE A 66 5.00 -7.35 7.68
N PHE A 67 4.46 -7.59 6.50
CA PHE A 67 4.15 -6.50 5.58
C PHE A 67 2.91 -5.76 6.06
N VAL A 68 2.95 -4.44 6.03
CA VAL A 68 1.76 -3.62 6.35
C VAL A 68 0.74 -3.70 5.21
N LYS A 69 1.19 -3.90 4.00
CA LYS A 69 0.31 -4.10 2.82
C LYS A 69 0.48 -5.51 2.25
N PRO A 70 -0.62 -6.20 1.90
CA PRO A 70 -2.03 -5.78 2.09
C PRO A 70 -2.49 -5.90 3.55
N ILE A 71 -3.35 -4.98 3.97
CA ILE A 71 -3.87 -4.87 5.36
C ILE A 71 -4.53 -6.16 5.85
N SER A 72 -5.23 -6.88 4.99
CA SER A 72 -5.89 -8.15 5.33
C SER A 72 -4.89 -9.21 5.85
N THR A 73 -3.71 -9.28 5.25
CA THR A 73 -2.64 -10.18 5.67
C THR A 73 -2.03 -9.72 7.00
N LEU A 74 -1.81 -8.43 7.19
CA LEU A 74 -1.33 -7.87 8.44
C LEU A 74 -2.26 -8.21 9.61
N VAL A 75 -3.57 -7.97 9.45
CA VAL A 75 -4.57 -8.25 10.51
C VAL A 75 -4.57 -9.74 10.89
N LYS A 76 -4.50 -10.65 9.91
CA LYS A 76 -4.40 -12.10 10.20
C LYS A 76 -3.14 -12.43 11.01
N LYS A 77 -2.01 -11.88 10.61
CA LYS A 77 -0.72 -12.12 11.28
C LYS A 77 -0.67 -11.50 12.68
N LEU A 78 -1.22 -10.30 12.88
CA LEU A 78 -1.32 -9.69 14.21
C LEU A 78 -2.12 -10.57 15.17
N ARG A 79 -3.24 -11.16 14.71
CA ARG A 79 -4.01 -12.11 15.53
C ARG A 79 -3.19 -13.34 15.98
N GLN A 80 -2.27 -13.82 15.14
CA GLN A 80 -1.40 -14.95 15.48
C GLN A 80 -0.39 -14.62 16.58
N ILE A 81 0.05 -13.35 16.66
CA ILE A 81 1.04 -12.92 17.66
C ILE A 81 0.42 -12.22 18.86
N ASP A 82 -0.91 -12.01 18.88
CA ASP A 82 -1.62 -11.34 19.99
C ASP A 82 -1.28 -11.96 21.35
N GLN A 83 -1.27 -13.28 21.46
CA GLN A 83 -0.94 -13.98 22.71
C GLN A 83 0.51 -13.79 23.14
N ILE A 84 1.44 -13.73 22.18
CA ILE A 84 2.85 -13.53 22.48
C ILE A 84 3.07 -12.11 23.01
N ILE A 85 2.46 -11.10 22.37
CA ILE A 85 2.58 -9.71 22.78
C ILE A 85 1.99 -9.48 24.15
N LYS A 86 0.84 -10.07 24.45
CA LYS A 86 0.17 -9.93 25.75
C LYS A 86 0.96 -10.51 26.93
N ASN A 87 1.76 -11.53 26.68
CA ASN A 87 2.47 -12.26 27.72
C ASN A 87 3.96 -11.86 27.85
N THR A 88 4.46 -10.98 26.99
CA THR A 88 5.87 -10.59 26.99
C THR A 88 6.04 -9.10 26.71
N LYS A 89 7.01 -8.47 27.39
CA LYS A 89 7.43 -7.11 27.05
C LYS A 89 8.03 -7.12 25.63
N SER A 90 7.24 -6.74 24.65
CA SER A 90 7.61 -6.87 23.23
C SER A 90 8.20 -5.58 22.67
N ARG A 91 9.33 -5.71 21.97
CA ARG A 91 9.97 -4.64 21.19
C ARG A 91 9.57 -4.78 19.72
N ILE A 92 8.86 -3.79 19.21
CA ILE A 92 8.36 -3.76 17.82
C ILE A 92 9.11 -2.70 17.02
N ALA A 93 9.76 -3.13 15.94
CA ALA A 93 10.35 -2.24 14.95
C ALA A 93 9.34 -1.98 13.84
N ILE A 94 9.00 -0.71 13.59
CA ILE A 94 8.27 -0.28 12.40
C ILE A 94 9.27 0.33 11.43
N ILE A 95 9.46 -0.33 10.29
CA ILE A 95 10.46 0.06 9.29
C ILE A 95 9.79 0.86 8.18
N GLY A 96 10.07 2.15 8.16
CA GLY A 96 9.45 3.16 7.30
C GLY A 96 9.24 4.46 8.05
N GLY A 97 9.68 5.60 7.51
CA GLY A 97 9.62 6.91 8.19
C GLY A 97 8.40 7.75 7.85
N GLY A 98 7.39 7.19 7.16
CA GLY A 98 6.20 7.91 6.71
C GLY A 98 5.08 7.99 7.73
N VAL A 99 4.04 8.79 7.41
CA VAL A 99 2.83 8.95 8.25
C VAL A 99 2.19 7.62 8.59
N ALA A 100 2.13 6.68 7.64
CA ALA A 100 1.56 5.34 7.86
C ALA A 100 2.23 4.57 9.02
N SER A 101 3.52 4.81 9.27
CA SER A 101 4.23 4.19 10.39
C SER A 101 3.76 4.72 11.74
N TYR A 102 3.42 6.00 11.82
CA TYR A 102 2.84 6.62 13.01
C TYR A 102 1.42 6.14 13.26
N GLU A 103 0.57 6.10 12.23
CA GLU A 103 -0.79 5.57 12.31
C GLU A 103 -0.79 4.12 12.79
N LEU A 104 0.14 3.31 12.28
CA LEU A 104 0.32 1.93 12.70
C LEU A 104 0.79 1.84 14.15
N ALA A 105 1.79 2.64 14.55
CA ALA A 105 2.30 2.69 15.92
C ALA A 105 1.20 3.07 16.91
N PHE A 106 0.42 4.11 16.63
CA PHE A 106 -0.70 4.53 17.47
C PHE A 106 -1.78 3.46 17.57
N SER A 107 -2.08 2.78 16.46
CA SER A 107 -3.04 1.69 16.44
C SER A 107 -2.59 0.47 17.26
N LEU A 108 -1.29 0.16 17.22
CA LEU A 108 -0.73 -0.93 18.02
C LEU A 108 -0.74 -0.61 19.51
N ILE A 109 -0.33 0.60 19.92
CA ILE A 109 -0.41 1.03 21.33
C ILE A 109 -1.87 0.94 21.84
N ARG A 110 -2.85 1.36 21.02
CA ARG A 110 -4.26 1.26 21.39
C ARG A 110 -4.81 -0.16 21.41
N ARG A 111 -4.26 -1.06 20.60
CA ARG A 111 -4.66 -2.48 20.54
C ARG A 111 -4.20 -3.27 21.75
N TYR A 112 -3.00 -2.98 22.23
CA TYR A 112 -2.37 -3.70 23.32
C TYR A 112 -2.26 -2.78 24.54
N GLU A 113 -2.92 -3.14 25.61
CA GLU A 113 -2.89 -2.41 26.88
C GLU A 113 -1.58 -2.65 27.65
N GLU A 114 -0.85 -3.68 27.26
CA GLU A 114 0.45 -4.05 27.81
C GLU A 114 1.59 -3.14 27.29
N PRO A 115 2.69 -3.01 28.06
CA PRO A 115 3.80 -2.14 27.67
C PRO A 115 4.51 -2.64 26.41
N LEU A 116 4.24 -1.97 25.30
CA LEU A 116 4.96 -2.14 24.05
C LEU A 116 6.07 -1.11 23.91
N GLU A 117 7.26 -1.57 23.57
CA GLU A 117 8.33 -0.67 23.08
C GLU A 117 8.27 -0.59 21.57
N ILE A 118 7.78 0.52 21.03
CA ILE A 118 7.73 0.74 19.58
C ILE A 118 8.81 1.71 19.17
N THR A 119 9.59 1.31 18.16
CA THR A 119 10.57 2.18 17.52
C THR A 119 10.29 2.27 16.01
N ILE A 120 10.19 3.50 15.49
CA ILE A 120 10.04 3.79 14.07
C ILE A 120 11.43 4.02 13.49
N PHE A 121 11.82 3.18 12.51
CA PHE A 121 13.09 3.28 11.81
C PHE A 121 12.88 3.84 10.41
N GLY A 122 13.68 4.83 10.02
CA GLY A 122 13.59 5.38 8.68
C GLY A 122 14.78 6.25 8.30
N LYS A 123 15.28 6.12 7.06
CA LYS A 123 16.31 7.01 6.52
C LYS A 123 15.87 8.47 6.57
N LYS A 124 14.58 8.72 6.38
CA LYS A 124 13.92 10.02 6.41
C LYS A 124 12.62 9.85 7.18
N ILE A 125 12.51 10.52 8.32
CA ILE A 125 11.32 10.46 9.18
C ILE A 125 10.49 11.72 8.97
N LEU A 126 9.19 11.53 8.61
CA LEU A 126 8.20 12.58 8.31
C LEU A 126 8.70 13.63 7.30
N GLN A 127 9.36 13.16 6.23
CA GLN A 127 9.87 14.05 5.17
C GLN A 127 9.01 14.04 3.91
N GLU A 128 7.75 13.57 3.98
CA GLU A 128 6.82 13.68 2.86
C GLU A 128 6.61 15.16 2.46
N ARG A 129 6.70 15.42 1.15
CA ARG A 129 6.58 16.78 0.58
C ARG A 129 5.23 17.44 0.89
N ASN A 130 4.17 16.65 0.99
CA ASN A 130 2.80 17.14 1.18
C ASN A 130 2.37 17.23 2.66
N LEU A 131 3.27 16.96 3.60
CA LEU A 131 2.99 17.03 5.01
C LEU A 131 3.47 18.37 5.58
N ASN A 132 2.54 19.20 6.04
CA ASN A 132 2.88 20.49 6.63
C ASN A 132 3.57 20.32 8.00
N GLN A 133 4.30 21.35 8.42
CA GLN A 133 5.11 21.30 9.64
C GLN A 133 4.28 21.14 10.92
N GLN A 134 3.06 21.72 10.96
CA GLN A 134 2.16 21.58 12.11
C GLN A 134 1.74 20.12 12.31
N THR A 135 1.40 19.41 11.22
CA THR A 135 1.05 17.98 11.28
C THR A 135 2.24 17.13 11.72
N LYS A 136 3.46 17.41 11.22
CA LYS A 136 4.68 16.74 11.66
C LYS A 136 4.90 16.91 13.16
N ASN A 137 4.78 18.14 13.66
CA ASN A 137 4.93 18.45 15.08
C ASN A 137 3.89 17.75 15.95
N LYS A 138 2.62 17.72 15.51
CA LYS A 138 1.53 17.00 16.21
C LYS A 138 1.81 15.49 16.28
N LEU A 139 2.21 14.86 15.16
CA LEU A 139 2.54 13.44 15.13
C LEU A 139 3.68 13.10 16.11
N ARG A 140 4.76 13.89 16.09
CA ARG A 140 5.87 13.71 17.02
C ARG A 140 5.49 13.92 18.49
N ALA A 141 4.67 14.93 18.76
CA ALA A 141 4.20 15.18 20.12
C ALA A 141 3.36 14.00 20.66
N ILE A 142 2.45 13.45 19.84
CA ILE A 142 1.68 12.26 20.19
C ILE A 142 2.60 11.04 20.37
N ALA A 143 3.52 10.80 19.44
CA ALA A 143 4.48 9.70 19.51
C ALA A 143 5.30 9.76 20.81
N LYS A 144 5.84 10.94 21.13
CA LYS A 144 6.57 11.18 22.39
C LYS A 144 5.72 10.89 23.63
N LYS A 145 4.45 11.38 23.66
CA LYS A 145 3.52 11.11 24.76
C LYS A 145 3.24 9.63 24.96
N LEU A 146 3.20 8.86 23.85
CA LEU A 146 2.97 7.42 23.85
C LEU A 146 4.25 6.59 24.02
N GLY A 147 5.40 7.20 24.26
CA GLY A 147 6.67 6.49 24.41
C GLY A 147 7.23 5.86 23.14
N ILE A 148 6.73 6.25 21.96
CA ILE A 148 7.21 5.76 20.68
C ILE A 148 8.53 6.45 20.35
N LYS A 149 9.56 5.64 20.05
CA LYS A 149 10.90 6.15 19.70
C LYS A 149 11.02 6.33 18.19
N GLU A 150 11.72 7.37 17.77
CA GLU A 150 12.15 7.60 16.38
C GLU A 150 13.65 7.30 16.28
N TYR A 151 14.03 6.45 15.32
CA TYR A 151 15.43 6.14 15.05
C TYR A 151 15.77 6.44 13.59
N PRO A 152 16.43 7.58 13.32
CA PRO A 152 16.91 7.91 11.98
C PRO A 152 18.00 6.93 11.54
N GLY A 153 17.71 6.10 10.55
CA GLY A 153 18.64 5.10 10.05
C GLY A 153 18.03 4.28 8.92
N GLU A 154 18.88 3.80 8.01
CA GLU A 154 18.47 2.91 6.91
C GLU A 154 18.65 1.47 7.37
N VAL A 155 17.55 0.73 7.50
CA VAL A 155 17.57 -0.70 7.79
C VAL A 155 17.96 -1.44 6.52
N VAL A 156 19.00 -2.27 6.59
CA VAL A 156 19.54 -3.03 5.46
C VAL A 156 19.28 -4.53 5.58
N SER A 157 19.10 -5.05 6.79
CA SER A 157 18.72 -6.45 6.98
C SER A 157 17.87 -6.68 8.23
N ILE A 158 17.11 -7.77 8.22
CA ILE A 158 16.29 -8.26 9.33
C ILE A 158 16.67 -9.72 9.58
N SER A 159 16.94 -10.04 10.82
CA SER A 159 17.12 -11.40 11.36
C SER A 159 15.94 -11.77 12.26
N GLU A 160 16.01 -12.91 12.93
CA GLU A 160 14.91 -13.38 13.78
C GLU A 160 14.73 -12.53 15.06
N THR A 161 15.80 -11.96 15.58
CA THR A 161 15.79 -11.24 16.87
C THR A 161 16.32 -9.82 16.80
N TYR A 162 16.88 -9.39 15.65
CA TYR A 162 17.44 -8.03 15.48
C TYR A 162 17.32 -7.54 14.04
N LEU A 163 17.36 -6.25 13.87
CA LEU A 163 17.60 -5.59 12.58
C LEU A 163 19.02 -5.03 12.54
N THR A 164 19.56 -4.83 11.33
CA THR A 164 20.87 -4.18 11.11
C THR A 164 20.66 -2.90 10.32
N LEU A 165 21.25 -1.82 10.79
CA LEU A 165 21.30 -0.55 10.10
C LEU A 165 22.49 -0.49 9.12
N LYS A 166 22.44 0.46 8.19
CA LYS A 166 23.49 0.66 7.18
C LYS A 166 24.87 0.96 7.78
N ASN A 167 24.92 1.53 8.98
CA ASN A 167 26.16 1.79 9.73
C ASN A 167 26.72 0.55 10.45
N GLY A 168 26.07 -0.62 10.29
CA GLY A 168 26.47 -1.89 10.93
C GLY A 168 25.87 -2.12 12.32
N GLU A 169 25.18 -1.15 12.89
CA GLU A 169 24.54 -1.25 14.20
C GLU A 169 23.42 -2.29 14.19
N LYS A 170 23.37 -3.14 15.21
CA LYS A 170 22.34 -4.16 15.42
C LYS A 170 21.43 -3.75 16.55
N ILE A 171 20.11 -3.81 16.31
CA ILE A 171 19.10 -3.44 17.30
C ILE A 171 18.14 -4.60 17.49
N ASP A 172 18.06 -5.10 18.72
CA ASP A 172 17.21 -6.22 19.06
C ASP A 172 15.73 -5.83 19.05
N CYS A 173 14.92 -6.63 18.38
CA CYS A 173 13.47 -6.48 18.29
C CYS A 173 12.80 -7.85 18.24
N ASN A 174 11.57 -7.93 18.76
CA ASN A 174 10.79 -9.16 18.73
C ASN A 174 9.96 -9.31 17.44
N PHE A 175 9.49 -8.19 16.90
CA PHE A 175 8.67 -8.15 15.68
C PHE A 175 9.06 -6.97 14.78
N PHE A 176 8.93 -7.17 13.47
CA PHE A 176 9.31 -6.20 12.44
C PHE A 176 8.13 -5.95 11.51
N LEU A 177 7.63 -4.71 11.48
CA LEU A 177 6.54 -4.29 10.60
C LEU A 177 7.10 -3.45 9.46
N LEU A 178 6.94 -3.92 8.24
CA LEU A 178 7.49 -3.29 7.04
C LEU A 178 6.47 -2.30 6.46
N SER A 179 6.59 -1.04 6.87
CA SER A 179 5.85 0.13 6.36
C SER A 179 6.70 0.92 5.35
N THR A 180 7.54 0.22 4.62
CA THR A 180 8.37 0.76 3.56
C THR A 180 7.53 1.13 2.36
N GLY A 181 7.79 2.26 1.72
CA GLY A 181 7.05 2.82 0.59
C GLY A 181 6.17 1.87 -0.23
N ALA A 182 5.37 2.41 -1.08
CA ALA A 182 4.48 1.64 -1.94
C ALA A 182 5.18 1.24 -3.25
N ASN A 183 4.81 0.09 -3.80
CA ASN A 183 5.13 -0.34 -5.16
C ASN A 183 3.86 -0.96 -5.79
N ILE A 184 3.86 -1.15 -7.09
CA ILE A 184 2.78 -1.87 -7.76
C ILE A 184 3.14 -3.35 -7.97
N GLU A 185 2.13 -4.17 -8.23
CA GLU A 185 2.30 -5.57 -8.55
C GLU A 185 3.22 -5.77 -9.78
N LYS A 186 3.95 -6.89 -9.81
CA LYS A 186 4.95 -7.20 -10.84
C LYS A 186 4.35 -7.15 -12.26
N TRP A 187 3.16 -7.75 -12.45
CA TRP A 187 2.49 -7.77 -13.74
C TRP A 187 2.14 -6.37 -14.29
N LEU A 188 1.87 -5.40 -13.41
CA LEU A 188 1.70 -4.00 -13.79
C LEU A 188 3.04 -3.33 -14.09
N LEU A 189 4.06 -3.63 -13.29
CA LEU A 189 5.40 -3.08 -13.49
C LEU A 189 5.99 -3.52 -14.84
N GLU A 190 5.73 -4.75 -15.27
CA GLU A 190 6.20 -5.35 -16.53
C GLU A 190 5.29 -5.02 -17.73
N SER A 191 4.13 -4.41 -17.52
CA SER A 191 3.19 -4.04 -18.59
C SER A 191 3.72 -2.89 -19.46
N ASN A 192 3.13 -2.73 -20.64
CA ASN A 192 3.38 -1.61 -21.55
C ASN A 192 2.65 -0.30 -21.16
N LEU A 193 1.98 -0.27 -19.99
CA LEU A 193 1.36 0.95 -19.49
C LEU A 193 2.43 1.96 -19.09
N ASN A 194 2.22 3.24 -19.42
CA ASN A 194 3.12 4.31 -19.00
C ASN A 194 3.20 4.41 -17.47
N LYS A 195 4.39 4.67 -16.97
CA LYS A 195 4.69 4.75 -15.53
C LYS A 195 5.43 6.05 -15.21
N ASP A 196 5.22 6.53 -13.98
CA ASP A 196 6.04 7.62 -13.45
C ASP A 196 7.43 7.11 -12.98
N GLU A 197 8.29 8.01 -12.56
CA GLU A 197 9.64 7.70 -12.04
C GLU A 197 9.64 6.73 -10.85
N SER A 198 8.54 6.65 -10.13
CA SER A 198 8.35 5.75 -8.99
C SER A 198 7.78 4.39 -9.37
N GLY A 199 7.42 4.20 -10.64
CA GLY A 199 6.89 2.96 -11.21
C GLY A 199 5.36 2.83 -11.15
N PHE A 200 4.61 3.85 -10.72
CA PHE A 200 3.13 3.82 -10.72
C PHE A 200 2.59 4.14 -12.11
N ILE A 201 1.46 3.53 -12.45
CA ILE A 201 0.81 3.73 -13.75
C ILE A 201 0.36 5.19 -13.90
N THR A 202 0.83 5.85 -14.95
CA THR A 202 0.46 7.24 -15.23
C THR A 202 -0.90 7.33 -15.88
N VAL A 203 -1.78 8.13 -15.26
CA VAL A 203 -3.13 8.41 -15.76
C VAL A 203 -3.33 9.91 -15.95
N ASN A 204 -4.23 10.28 -16.88
CA ASN A 204 -4.68 11.65 -17.04
C ASN A 204 -5.68 12.05 -15.92
N ASN A 205 -6.14 13.29 -15.94
CA ASN A 205 -7.11 13.77 -14.94
C ASN A 205 -8.48 13.06 -14.98
N SER A 206 -8.78 12.30 -16.02
CA SER A 206 -10.00 11.48 -16.09
C SER A 206 -9.77 10.04 -15.63
N LEU A 207 -8.62 9.76 -15.00
CA LEU A 207 -8.20 8.45 -14.48
C LEU A 207 -7.97 7.40 -15.58
N LEU A 208 -7.87 7.83 -16.84
CA LEU A 208 -7.58 6.99 -17.99
C LEU A 208 -6.06 6.92 -18.20
N SER A 209 -5.53 5.74 -18.51
CA SER A 209 -4.11 5.56 -18.83
C SER A 209 -3.66 6.53 -19.92
N THR A 210 -2.45 7.07 -19.83
CA THR A 210 -1.93 8.06 -20.79
C THR A 210 -1.60 7.47 -22.15
N ASN A 211 -1.42 6.15 -22.24
CA ASN A 211 -1.11 5.46 -23.49
C ASN A 211 -2.13 4.39 -23.90
N GLN A 212 -3.18 4.15 -23.11
CA GLN A 212 -4.24 3.21 -23.44
C GLN A 212 -5.62 3.86 -23.28
N LYS A 213 -6.43 3.81 -24.34
CA LYS A 213 -7.74 4.50 -24.40
C LYS A 213 -8.87 3.78 -23.68
N ASN A 214 -8.65 2.53 -23.28
CA ASN A 214 -9.66 1.65 -22.68
C ASN A 214 -9.23 1.09 -21.32
N ILE A 215 -8.22 1.68 -20.67
CA ILE A 215 -7.75 1.24 -19.37
C ILE A 215 -7.80 2.41 -18.37
N PHE A 216 -8.65 2.28 -17.39
CA PHE A 216 -8.67 3.15 -16.21
C PHE A 216 -7.82 2.57 -15.09
N VAL A 217 -7.08 3.43 -14.37
CA VAL A 217 -6.33 3.00 -13.19
C VAL A 217 -6.60 3.96 -12.04
N THR A 218 -6.91 3.42 -10.86
CA THR A 218 -7.26 4.21 -9.67
C THR A 218 -6.58 3.72 -8.40
N GLY A 219 -6.73 4.47 -7.34
CA GLY A 219 -6.17 4.16 -6.02
C GLY A 219 -4.64 4.21 -6.00
N ASP A 220 -4.04 3.38 -5.17
CA ASP A 220 -2.59 3.40 -4.96
C ASP A 220 -1.78 2.91 -6.19
N ALA A 221 -2.42 2.26 -7.15
CA ALA A 221 -1.75 1.77 -8.37
C ALA A 221 -1.43 2.89 -9.37
N CYS A 222 -2.16 4.02 -9.34
CA CYS A 222 -2.00 5.10 -10.31
C CYS A 222 -1.23 6.32 -9.78
N SER A 223 -0.65 7.07 -10.72
CA SER A 223 -0.12 8.41 -10.52
C SER A 223 -0.77 9.35 -11.54
N ILE A 224 -1.37 10.46 -11.09
CA ILE A 224 -1.99 11.42 -11.99
C ILE A 224 -0.90 12.31 -12.57
N GLU A 225 -0.89 12.42 -13.90
CA GLU A 225 0.07 13.23 -14.65
C GLU A 225 0.09 14.68 -14.15
N ASN A 226 1.28 15.22 -13.93
CA ASN A 226 1.50 16.59 -13.42
C ASN A 226 0.81 16.93 -12.10
N ASN A 227 0.33 15.93 -11.34
CA ASN A 227 -0.36 16.13 -10.08
C ASN A 227 0.04 15.08 -9.03
N PHE A 228 1.22 15.25 -8.46
CA PHE A 228 1.72 14.34 -7.44
C PHE A 228 0.84 14.40 -6.19
N ARG A 229 0.31 13.26 -5.78
CA ARG A 229 -0.48 13.08 -4.55
C ARG A 229 0.00 11.90 -3.73
N ALA A 230 -0.08 12.05 -2.42
CA ALA A 230 0.19 10.94 -1.52
C ALA A 230 -0.83 9.80 -1.71
N LYS A 231 -0.34 8.57 -1.70
CA LYS A 231 -1.21 7.38 -1.79
C LYS A 231 -2.01 7.23 -0.49
N SER A 232 -3.33 7.25 -0.58
CA SER A 232 -4.20 7.08 0.59
C SER A 232 -5.56 6.50 0.21
N GLY A 233 -6.19 5.77 1.15
CA GLY A 233 -7.52 5.23 0.96
C GLY A 233 -8.58 6.29 0.68
N VAL A 234 -8.46 7.48 1.28
CA VAL A 234 -9.37 8.61 1.03
C VAL A 234 -9.33 9.04 -0.43
N MET A 235 -8.14 9.12 -1.01
CA MET A 235 -7.99 9.46 -2.43
C MET A 235 -8.57 8.38 -3.33
N ALA A 236 -8.36 7.10 -3.00
CA ALA A 236 -8.94 5.98 -3.74
C ALA A 236 -10.49 6.03 -3.74
N VAL A 237 -11.12 6.31 -2.60
CA VAL A 237 -12.58 6.45 -2.49
C VAL A 237 -13.10 7.60 -3.36
N ARG A 238 -12.47 8.78 -3.29
CA ARG A 238 -12.84 9.94 -4.12
C ARG A 238 -12.67 9.68 -5.62
N GLN A 239 -11.62 8.95 -6.00
CA GLN A 239 -11.41 8.54 -7.39
C GLN A 239 -12.49 7.55 -7.86
N GLY A 240 -13.00 6.71 -6.97
CA GLY A 240 -14.03 5.72 -7.30
C GLY A 240 -15.31 6.34 -7.85
N GLU A 241 -15.73 7.50 -7.32
CA GLU A 241 -16.91 8.20 -7.81
C GLU A 241 -16.72 8.73 -9.25
N VAL A 242 -15.58 9.35 -9.51
CA VAL A 242 -15.23 9.84 -10.85
C VAL A 242 -15.05 8.66 -11.83
N LEU A 243 -14.44 7.56 -11.36
CA LEU A 243 -14.27 6.36 -12.17
C LEU A 243 -15.62 5.77 -12.61
N LYS A 244 -16.58 5.63 -11.68
CA LYS A 244 -17.94 5.15 -11.97
C LYS A 244 -18.56 5.94 -13.10
N GLU A 245 -18.54 7.27 -13.00
CA GLU A 245 -19.11 8.15 -14.01
C GLU A 245 -18.36 8.05 -15.34
N ASN A 246 -17.03 8.01 -15.30
CA ASN A 246 -16.21 7.94 -16.51
C ASN A 246 -16.32 6.59 -17.24
N ILE A 247 -16.55 5.49 -16.54
CA ILE A 247 -16.86 4.20 -17.19
C ILE A 247 -18.17 4.33 -17.97
N PHE A 248 -19.24 4.87 -17.38
CA PHE A 248 -20.51 5.07 -18.05
C PHE A 248 -20.39 6.01 -19.27
N LEU A 249 -19.74 7.15 -19.09
CA LEU A 249 -19.50 8.11 -20.18
C LEU A 249 -18.67 7.51 -21.31
N LYS A 250 -17.68 6.69 -21.00
CA LYS A 250 -16.87 5.98 -21.99
C LYS A 250 -17.68 5.00 -22.81
N LEU A 251 -18.51 4.19 -22.16
CA LEU A 251 -19.37 3.21 -22.81
C LEU A 251 -20.46 3.86 -23.67
N THR A 252 -20.87 5.07 -23.33
CA THR A 252 -21.88 5.84 -24.09
C THR A 252 -21.28 6.84 -25.10
N GLY A 253 -19.95 6.83 -25.30
CA GLY A 253 -19.26 7.69 -26.25
C GLY A 253 -19.24 9.17 -25.85
N LYS A 254 -19.49 9.49 -24.57
CA LYS A 254 -19.56 10.85 -24.06
C LYS A 254 -18.21 11.34 -23.53
N LYS A 255 -18.06 12.66 -23.37
CA LYS A 255 -16.85 13.29 -22.84
C LYS A 255 -16.64 12.95 -21.36
N LEU A 256 -15.43 12.51 -21.02
CA LEU A 256 -15.06 12.16 -19.65
C LEU A 256 -14.95 13.39 -18.75
N ILE A 257 -15.32 13.24 -17.49
CA ILE A 257 -15.14 14.27 -16.45
C ILE A 257 -13.74 14.17 -15.84
N LYS A 258 -13.29 15.31 -15.27
CA LYS A 258 -11.97 15.39 -14.63
C LYS A 258 -12.10 15.18 -13.13
N TYR A 259 -11.25 14.32 -12.58
CA TYR A 259 -11.03 14.22 -11.15
C TYR A 259 -10.37 15.52 -10.64
N ARG A 260 -10.95 16.12 -9.63
CA ARG A 260 -10.42 17.30 -8.91
C ARG A 260 -10.17 16.88 -7.47
N PRO A 261 -8.91 16.63 -7.07
CA PRO A 261 -8.56 16.16 -5.73
C PRO A 261 -8.71 17.23 -4.66
#